data_6011a99b76b5521e2bb7ade63b0d5d1c
#
_entry.id   6011a99b76b5521e2bb7ade63b0d5d1c
#
_cell.length_a   1.000
_cell.length_b   1.000
_cell.length_c   1.000
_cell.angle_alpha   90.00
_cell.angle_beta   90.00
_cell.angle_gamma   90.00
#
_symmetry.space_group_name_H-M   'P 1'
#
loop_
_entity.id
_entity.type
_entity.pdbx_description
1 polymer ?
#
loop_
_entity_poly.entity_id
_entity_poly.type
_entity_poly.pdbx_seq_one_letter_code
_entity_poly.pdbx_strand_id
1 'polypeptide(L)'
;MLRLVIDDKIPFIREAAARLGECIFLPGAAITANDVREADVLITRTRTQVNRALLKGSKVQLVVTATIGHDHIDKAYLAEKGIAWHNCPGCNARSVAQYVRNSLWIAAAEGCFDEKAPTSTTNLNSGSQKSKHNFDSSESFASSSAQRCANLSDLTVGIVGVGHVGTAVAEILAAEGCRVLRCDPPKGEPHTLADLAREADVISLHTPLTFEGEHVTFHLADRSFFESLQRCRVFINAARGECADTSAVEWALSEGKIRAAVIDTWENEPHISASLLRAALIATPHVAGYSADGKANGTRMSLEAVARHFGLDAHFDIPTPALPAEFSYGALPTTLTHRLPERALAQLRLYNPLTDTDRLRAAPEDFEQQRGNYPLRREEIR
;
A
#
# COMPACT_ATOMS: atom_id res chain seq x y z
N MET A 1 -28.94 -4.29 25.65
CA MET A 1 -28.41 -4.86 24.37
C MET A 1 -27.92 -3.68 23.58
N LEU A 2 -26.68 -3.72 23.10
CA LEU A 2 -26.09 -2.62 22.32
C LEU A 2 -26.78 -2.49 20.96
N ARG A 3 -26.91 -1.25 20.47
CA ARG A 3 -27.35 -0.94 19.10
C ARG A 3 -26.16 -0.44 18.28
N LEU A 4 -25.82 -1.19 17.24
CA LEU A 4 -24.67 -0.91 16.41
C LEU A 4 -25.11 -0.52 15.00
N VAL A 5 -24.59 0.61 14.48
CA VAL A 5 -24.65 0.96 13.07
C VAL A 5 -23.29 0.64 12.45
N ILE A 6 -23.30 -0.12 11.37
CA ILE A 6 -22.08 -0.74 10.82
C ILE A 6 -22.04 -0.54 9.30
N ASP A 7 -20.89 -0.08 8.77
CA ASP A 7 -20.63 -0.07 7.32
C ASP A 7 -20.72 -1.49 6.77
N ASP A 8 -21.65 -1.74 5.84
CA ASP A 8 -21.98 -3.08 5.29
C ASP A 8 -20.86 -3.69 4.45
N LYS A 9 -19.86 -2.89 4.09
CA LYS A 9 -18.68 -3.31 3.33
C LYS A 9 -17.47 -3.68 4.21
N ILE A 10 -17.62 -3.74 5.54
CA ILE A 10 -16.59 -4.30 6.40
C ILE A 10 -16.62 -5.82 6.23
N PRO A 11 -15.52 -6.44 5.70
CA PRO A 11 -15.51 -7.87 5.43
C PRO A 11 -15.68 -8.70 6.71
N PHE A 12 -16.39 -9.82 6.62
CA PHE A 12 -16.53 -10.85 7.67
C PHE A 12 -17.17 -10.37 8.99
N ILE A 13 -17.81 -9.16 9.03
CA ILE A 13 -18.30 -8.57 10.29
C ILE A 13 -19.67 -9.05 10.71
N ARG A 14 -20.55 -9.44 9.77
CA ARG A 14 -21.98 -9.62 10.03
C ARG A 14 -22.30 -10.60 11.16
N GLU A 15 -21.80 -11.82 11.03
CA GLU A 15 -22.07 -12.89 12.02
C GLU A 15 -21.39 -12.60 13.36
N ALA A 16 -20.16 -12.09 13.32
CA ALA A 16 -19.39 -11.81 14.52
C ALA A 16 -19.97 -10.62 15.30
N ALA A 17 -20.43 -9.55 14.63
CA ALA A 17 -21.02 -8.38 15.28
C ALA A 17 -22.36 -8.69 15.97
N ALA A 18 -23.14 -9.65 15.46
CA ALA A 18 -24.41 -10.07 16.07
C ALA A 18 -24.25 -10.57 17.53
N ARG A 19 -23.05 -10.98 17.91
CA ARG A 19 -22.72 -11.38 19.30
C ARG A 19 -22.66 -10.19 20.26
N LEU A 20 -22.54 -8.95 19.77
CA LEU A 20 -22.45 -7.73 20.57
C LEU A 20 -23.83 -7.08 20.82
N GLY A 21 -24.78 -7.25 19.90
CA GLY A 21 -26.09 -6.61 20.01
C GLY A 21 -26.90 -6.58 18.73
N GLU A 22 -27.86 -5.67 18.69
CA GLU A 22 -28.66 -5.38 17.49
C GLU A 22 -27.83 -4.60 16.48
N CYS A 23 -27.66 -5.15 15.26
CA CYS A 23 -26.82 -4.58 14.23
C CYS A 23 -27.64 -4.08 13.03
N ILE A 24 -27.40 -2.84 12.62
CA ILE A 24 -27.93 -2.22 11.41
C ILE A 24 -26.78 -2.05 10.43
N PHE A 25 -26.87 -2.67 9.25
CA PHE A 25 -25.82 -2.64 8.23
C PHE A 25 -26.26 -1.71 7.07
N LEU A 26 -25.47 -0.69 6.80
CA LEU A 26 -25.73 0.34 5.78
C LEU A 26 -24.47 0.59 4.94
N PRO A 27 -24.62 0.97 3.66
CA PRO A 27 -23.48 1.47 2.89
C PRO A 27 -22.84 2.67 3.61
N GLY A 28 -21.53 2.64 3.83
CA GLY A 28 -20.84 3.65 4.65
C GLY A 28 -21.07 5.09 4.21
N ALA A 29 -21.15 5.33 2.89
CA ALA A 29 -21.46 6.67 2.35
C ALA A 29 -22.94 7.10 2.53
N ALA A 30 -23.83 6.16 2.83
CA ALA A 30 -25.27 6.43 2.99
C ALA A 30 -25.71 6.52 4.47
N ILE A 31 -24.79 6.33 5.43
CA ILE A 31 -25.09 6.48 6.86
C ILE A 31 -25.40 7.93 7.17
N THR A 32 -26.59 8.18 7.73
CA THR A 32 -27.11 9.53 8.06
C THR A 32 -27.23 9.75 9.56
N ALA A 33 -27.43 11.01 9.96
CA ALA A 33 -27.68 11.38 11.37
C ALA A 33 -28.92 10.68 11.96
N ASN A 34 -29.90 10.35 11.14
CA ASN A 34 -31.08 9.63 11.60
C ASN A 34 -30.78 8.18 11.95
N ASP A 35 -29.91 7.54 11.18
CA ASP A 35 -29.52 6.13 11.41
C ASP A 35 -28.75 5.95 12.72
N VAL A 36 -27.89 6.92 13.06
CA VAL A 36 -27.04 6.85 14.26
C VAL A 36 -27.69 7.43 15.52
N ARG A 37 -28.89 8.01 15.40
CA ARG A 37 -29.55 8.74 16.50
C ARG A 37 -29.68 7.89 17.77
N GLU A 38 -30.10 6.65 17.64
CA GLU A 38 -30.36 5.73 18.75
C GLU A 38 -29.26 4.65 18.89
N ALA A 39 -28.16 4.79 18.14
CA ALA A 39 -27.06 3.85 18.19
C ALA A 39 -26.13 4.13 19.38
N ASP A 40 -25.62 3.06 20.01
CA ASP A 40 -24.54 3.14 21.01
C ASP A 40 -23.17 3.16 20.35
N VAL A 41 -23.04 2.46 19.22
CA VAL A 41 -21.79 2.26 18.48
C VAL A 41 -21.95 2.55 17.00
N LEU A 42 -20.97 3.23 16.43
CA LEU A 42 -20.81 3.39 14.99
C LEU A 42 -19.51 2.72 14.54
N ILE A 43 -19.59 1.69 13.68
CA ILE A 43 -18.42 1.03 13.08
C ILE A 43 -18.34 1.38 11.60
N THR A 44 -17.27 2.07 11.19
CA THR A 44 -17.12 2.64 9.86
C THR A 44 -15.90 2.13 9.11
N ARG A 45 -15.78 2.59 7.87
CA ARG A 45 -14.56 2.68 7.07
C ARG A 45 -14.41 4.11 6.55
N THR A 46 -13.47 4.33 5.64
CA THR A 46 -13.11 5.67 5.14
C THR A 46 -14.20 6.45 4.39
N ARG A 47 -15.32 5.81 4.02
CA ARG A 47 -16.42 6.44 3.26
C ARG A 47 -17.44 7.19 4.12
N THR A 48 -17.45 6.96 5.43
CA THR A 48 -18.36 7.65 6.36
C THR A 48 -17.62 8.83 6.97
N GLN A 49 -18.06 10.05 6.65
CA GLN A 49 -17.52 11.26 7.30
C GLN A 49 -18.09 11.38 8.71
N VAL A 50 -17.27 11.06 9.69
CA VAL A 50 -17.64 11.09 11.12
C VAL A 50 -17.37 12.48 11.68
N ASN A 51 -18.39 13.30 11.72
CA ASN A 51 -18.28 14.71 12.11
C ASN A 51 -19.52 15.18 12.90
N ARG A 52 -19.53 16.48 13.23
CA ARG A 52 -20.67 17.13 13.94
C ARG A 52 -22.00 16.94 13.22
N ALA A 53 -22.05 17.00 11.89
CA ALA A 53 -23.29 16.86 11.14
C ALA A 53 -23.89 15.46 11.30
N LEU A 54 -23.07 14.42 11.33
CA LEU A 54 -23.49 13.03 11.51
C LEU A 54 -23.93 12.73 12.95
N LEU A 55 -23.16 13.21 13.95
CA LEU A 55 -23.30 12.72 15.33
C LEU A 55 -24.04 13.67 16.27
N LYS A 56 -24.43 14.89 15.82
CA LYS A 56 -25.15 15.84 16.68
C LYS A 56 -26.49 15.28 17.12
N GLY A 57 -26.66 15.12 18.45
CA GLY A 57 -27.87 14.60 19.06
C GLY A 57 -28.05 13.08 19.00
N SER A 58 -27.01 12.35 18.59
CA SER A 58 -26.99 10.89 18.67
C SER A 58 -26.64 10.40 20.08
N LYS A 59 -26.93 9.12 20.35
CA LYS A 59 -26.54 8.42 21.59
C LYS A 59 -25.21 7.71 21.47
N VAL A 60 -24.49 7.87 20.37
CA VAL A 60 -23.22 7.18 20.11
C VAL A 60 -22.19 7.50 21.20
N GLN A 61 -21.70 6.46 21.84
CA GLN A 61 -20.65 6.51 22.86
C GLN A 61 -19.29 6.13 22.30
N LEU A 62 -19.27 5.29 21.24
CA LEU A 62 -18.07 4.78 20.65
C LEU A 62 -18.15 4.82 19.11
N VAL A 63 -17.10 5.36 18.50
CA VAL A 63 -16.84 5.25 17.05
C VAL A 63 -15.64 4.33 16.84
N VAL A 64 -15.76 3.35 15.95
CA VAL A 64 -14.64 2.51 15.52
C VAL A 64 -14.50 2.58 14.02
N THR A 65 -13.28 2.78 13.52
CA THR A 65 -13.00 2.57 12.09
C THR A 65 -12.21 1.30 11.86
N ALA A 66 -12.75 0.40 11.03
CA ALA A 66 -12.11 -0.88 10.67
C ALA A 66 -10.94 -0.69 9.68
N THR A 67 -10.21 0.43 9.83
CA THR A 67 -9.07 0.84 8.99
C THR A 67 -7.96 1.40 9.86
N ILE A 68 -6.75 1.51 9.29
CA ILE A 68 -5.63 2.20 9.96
C ILE A 68 -5.83 3.72 9.86
N GLY A 69 -6.07 4.23 8.65
CA GLY A 69 -6.33 5.64 8.39
C GLY A 69 -7.63 6.11 9.04
N HIS A 70 -7.62 7.31 9.57
CA HIS A 70 -8.72 7.90 10.33
C HIS A 70 -8.98 9.37 9.95
N ASP A 71 -8.57 9.79 8.76
CA ASP A 71 -8.67 11.16 8.27
C ASP A 71 -10.13 11.63 8.10
N HIS A 72 -11.07 10.67 8.01
CA HIS A 72 -12.52 10.88 7.94
C HIS A 72 -13.18 11.10 9.31
N ILE A 73 -12.41 11.12 10.41
CA ILE A 73 -12.92 11.25 11.78
C ILE A 73 -12.55 12.62 12.35
N ASP A 74 -13.55 13.43 12.68
CA ASP A 74 -13.40 14.70 13.41
C ASP A 74 -13.13 14.43 14.89
N LYS A 75 -11.85 14.19 15.21
CA LYS A 75 -11.39 13.88 16.57
C LYS A 75 -11.64 15.01 17.56
N ALA A 76 -11.59 16.27 17.11
CA ALA A 76 -11.84 17.42 17.95
C ALA A 76 -13.31 17.45 18.42
N TYR A 77 -14.23 17.18 17.50
CA TYR A 77 -15.65 17.07 17.84
C TYR A 77 -15.94 15.88 18.77
N LEU A 78 -15.33 14.71 18.51
CA LEU A 78 -15.53 13.54 19.39
C LEU A 78 -15.04 13.84 20.82
N ALA A 79 -13.88 14.47 20.95
CA ALA A 79 -13.33 14.87 22.25
C ALA A 79 -14.25 15.90 22.95
N GLU A 80 -14.79 16.92 22.24
CA GLU A 80 -15.76 17.88 22.76
C GLU A 80 -17.01 17.18 23.35
N LYS A 81 -17.43 16.08 22.74
CA LYS A 81 -18.65 15.33 23.13
C LYS A 81 -18.39 14.16 24.08
N GLY A 82 -17.15 13.87 24.42
CA GLY A 82 -16.80 12.72 25.23
C GLY A 82 -17.06 11.37 24.53
N ILE A 83 -17.11 11.36 23.19
CA ILE A 83 -17.30 10.15 22.40
C ILE A 83 -15.93 9.48 22.21
N ALA A 84 -15.80 8.25 22.68
CA ALA A 84 -14.59 7.46 22.47
C ALA A 84 -14.44 7.08 20.99
N TRP A 85 -13.19 6.91 20.54
CA TRP A 85 -12.96 6.39 19.19
C TRP A 85 -11.73 5.49 19.15
N HIS A 86 -11.76 4.50 18.23
CA HIS A 86 -10.65 3.59 17.95
C HIS A 86 -10.49 3.37 16.45
N ASN A 87 -9.25 3.13 16.03
CA ASN A 87 -8.92 2.59 14.72
C ASN A 87 -8.27 1.20 14.88
N CYS A 88 -7.84 0.60 13.77
CA CYS A 88 -7.23 -0.73 13.75
C CYS A 88 -5.74 -0.64 13.34
N PRO A 89 -4.85 -0.11 14.20
CA PRO A 89 -3.46 0.10 13.87
C PRO A 89 -2.75 -1.23 13.58
N GLY A 90 -2.04 -1.30 12.45
CA GLY A 90 -1.29 -2.49 12.06
C GLY A 90 -2.10 -3.64 11.48
N CYS A 91 -3.43 -3.54 11.38
CA CYS A 91 -4.27 -4.66 10.91
C CYS A 91 -3.84 -5.21 9.54
N ASN A 92 -3.35 -4.37 8.62
CA ASN A 92 -2.91 -4.73 7.28
C ASN A 92 -1.40 -4.50 7.03
N ALA A 93 -0.60 -4.34 8.08
CA ALA A 93 0.82 -4.03 7.95
C ALA A 93 1.58 -5.10 7.14
N ARG A 94 1.28 -6.37 7.34
CA ARG A 94 1.88 -7.49 6.59
C ARG A 94 1.49 -7.49 5.12
N SER A 95 0.27 -7.06 4.78
CA SER A 95 -0.18 -6.88 3.41
C SER A 95 0.69 -5.86 2.66
N VAL A 96 0.96 -4.71 3.28
CA VAL A 96 1.86 -3.70 2.69
C VAL A 96 3.30 -4.22 2.61
N ALA A 97 3.76 -4.94 3.61
CA ALA A 97 5.09 -5.55 3.60
C ALA A 97 5.24 -6.57 2.45
N GLN A 98 4.22 -7.41 2.22
CA GLN A 98 4.16 -8.32 1.06
C GLN A 98 4.22 -7.53 -0.26
N TYR A 99 3.43 -6.46 -0.39
CA TYR A 99 3.42 -5.59 -1.57
C TYR A 99 4.82 -5.03 -1.85
N VAL A 100 5.47 -4.43 -0.86
CA VAL A 100 6.81 -3.85 -1.00
C VAL A 100 7.84 -4.91 -1.41
N ARG A 101 7.89 -6.05 -0.70
CA ARG A 101 8.80 -7.16 -1.02
C ARG A 101 8.61 -7.65 -2.46
N ASN A 102 7.36 -7.92 -2.85
CA ASN A 102 7.06 -8.45 -4.18
C ASN A 102 7.37 -7.41 -5.28
N SER A 103 7.16 -6.12 -5.02
CA SER A 103 7.55 -5.04 -5.92
C SER A 103 9.07 -4.97 -6.10
N LEU A 104 9.85 -5.19 -5.05
CA LEU A 104 11.30 -5.24 -5.14
C LEU A 104 11.81 -6.45 -5.92
N TRP A 105 11.18 -7.61 -5.80
CA TRP A 105 11.49 -8.77 -6.63
C TRP A 105 11.24 -8.48 -8.11
N ILE A 106 10.16 -7.79 -8.44
CA ILE A 106 9.88 -7.37 -9.81
C ILE A 106 10.93 -6.35 -10.29
N ALA A 107 11.24 -5.34 -9.49
CA ALA A 107 12.26 -4.36 -9.83
C ALA A 107 13.63 -5.00 -10.08
N ALA A 108 13.98 -6.03 -9.29
CA ALA A 108 15.21 -6.81 -9.48
C ALA A 108 15.17 -7.62 -10.79
N ALA A 109 14.04 -8.24 -11.11
CA ALA A 109 13.85 -8.95 -12.38
C ALA A 109 13.90 -8.02 -13.60
N GLU A 110 13.39 -6.79 -13.48
CA GLU A 110 13.46 -5.77 -14.53
C GLU A 110 14.84 -5.10 -14.63
N GLY A 111 15.83 -5.52 -13.81
CA GLY A 111 17.19 -5.01 -13.89
C GLY A 111 17.40 -3.62 -13.27
N CYS A 112 16.48 -3.16 -12.44
CA CYS A 112 16.60 -1.83 -11.81
C CYS A 112 17.87 -1.70 -10.95
N PHE A 113 18.44 -2.79 -10.49
CA PHE A 113 19.65 -2.84 -9.66
C PHE A 113 20.92 -3.24 -10.43
N ASP A 114 20.82 -3.55 -11.71
CA ASP A 114 21.98 -3.92 -12.54
C ASP A 114 22.92 -2.73 -12.76
N GLU A 115 24.24 -2.91 -12.71
CA GLU A 115 25.21 -1.82 -12.85
C GLU A 115 25.18 -1.13 -14.21
N LYS A 116 24.76 -1.84 -15.28
CA LYS A 116 24.78 -1.40 -16.68
C LYS A 116 23.43 -1.35 -17.36
N ALA A 117 22.32 -1.18 -16.64
CA ALA A 117 21.04 -1.00 -17.31
C ALA A 117 20.99 0.37 -18.00
N PRO A 118 20.76 0.44 -19.33
CA PRO A 118 20.60 1.74 -20.01
C PRO A 118 19.36 2.45 -19.46
N THR A 119 19.44 3.76 -19.35
CA THR A 119 18.28 4.63 -19.18
C THR A 119 17.33 4.35 -20.34
N SER A 120 16.27 3.59 -20.11
CA SER A 120 15.27 3.30 -21.14
C SER A 120 14.35 4.51 -21.30
N THR A 121 14.74 5.45 -22.14
CA THR A 121 13.79 6.29 -22.85
C THR A 121 13.04 5.39 -23.83
N THR A 122 11.91 4.82 -23.41
CA THR A 122 10.96 4.19 -24.33
C THR A 122 10.31 5.30 -25.16
N ASN A 123 10.96 5.65 -26.28
CA ASN A 123 10.34 6.37 -27.37
C ASN A 123 9.29 5.46 -28.04
N LEU A 124 8.06 5.53 -27.59
CA LEU A 124 6.91 5.04 -28.34
C LEU A 124 6.51 6.12 -29.37
N ASN A 125 7.23 6.19 -30.47
CA ASN A 125 6.72 6.80 -31.68
C ASN A 125 6.68 5.74 -32.79
N SER A 126 5.48 5.26 -33.05
CA SER A 126 5.11 4.47 -34.19
C SER A 126 5.21 5.32 -35.47
N GLY A 127 6.11 4.99 -36.34
CA GLY A 127 6.17 5.53 -37.70
C GLY A 127 6.73 4.48 -38.63
N SER A 128 5.86 3.90 -39.42
CA SER A 128 6.17 2.94 -40.46
C SER A 128 7.19 3.47 -41.46
N GLN A 129 8.30 2.77 -41.66
CA GLN A 129 8.92 2.69 -43.00
C GLN A 129 9.72 1.39 -43.13
N LYS A 130 9.32 0.61 -44.18
CA LYS A 130 10.04 -0.57 -44.65
C LYS A 130 11.35 -0.16 -45.28
N SER A 131 12.48 -0.66 -44.81
CA SER A 131 13.68 -0.79 -45.64
C SER A 131 14.30 -2.16 -45.40
N LYS A 132 14.39 -2.92 -46.48
CA LYS A 132 15.08 -4.21 -46.56
C LYS A 132 16.58 -3.91 -46.53
N HIS A 133 17.29 -4.46 -45.55
CA HIS A 133 18.73 -4.73 -45.72
C HIS A 133 19.01 -6.12 -45.14
N ASN A 134 19.50 -6.97 -46.05
CA ASN A 134 20.13 -8.24 -45.75
C ASN A 134 21.32 -8.01 -44.86
N PHE A 135 21.43 -8.70 -43.74
CA PHE A 135 22.70 -8.88 -43.06
C PHE A 135 22.95 -10.38 -42.89
N ASP A 136 24.10 -10.74 -43.41
CA ASP A 136 24.62 -12.09 -43.52
C ASP A 136 24.99 -12.65 -42.14
N SER A 137 24.78 -13.93 -42.02
CA SER A 137 25.01 -14.74 -40.83
C SER A 137 26.49 -15.02 -40.58
N SER A 138 26.86 -15.05 -39.33
CA SER A 138 28.00 -15.70 -38.71
C SER A 138 28.92 -14.76 -37.92
N GLU A 139 28.46 -14.42 -36.72
CA GLU A 139 29.39 -14.26 -35.58
C GLU A 139 28.67 -14.77 -34.31
N SER A 140 29.18 -15.90 -33.84
CA SER A 140 28.79 -16.52 -32.59
C SER A 140 29.29 -15.67 -31.42
N PHE A 141 28.46 -14.77 -30.90
CA PHE A 141 28.67 -14.18 -29.59
C PHE A 141 28.22 -15.18 -28.50
N ALA A 142 29.03 -16.18 -28.26
CA ALA A 142 29.01 -16.93 -27.01
C ALA A 142 29.63 -16.06 -25.92
N SER A 143 28.91 -15.07 -25.40
CA SER A 143 29.19 -14.48 -24.10
C SER A 143 28.38 -15.23 -23.06
N SER A 144 28.99 -16.21 -22.42
CA SER A 144 28.51 -16.87 -21.21
C SER A 144 28.52 -15.87 -20.02
N SER A 145 27.68 -14.89 -20.01
CA SER A 145 27.25 -14.30 -18.76
C SER A 145 26.12 -15.18 -18.25
N ALA A 146 26.45 -16.17 -17.41
CA ALA A 146 25.44 -16.81 -16.59
C ALA A 146 24.60 -15.71 -15.95
N GLN A 147 23.34 -15.58 -16.40
CA GLN A 147 22.43 -14.53 -15.97
C GLN A 147 22.24 -14.71 -14.47
N ARG A 148 22.90 -13.86 -13.67
CA ARG A 148 22.80 -13.94 -12.21
C ARG A 148 21.35 -13.87 -11.82
N CYS A 149 20.88 -14.83 -11.05
CA CYS A 149 19.59 -14.79 -10.42
C CYS A 149 19.54 -13.52 -9.55
N ALA A 150 18.51 -12.70 -9.73
CA ALA A 150 18.34 -11.49 -8.95
C ALA A 150 18.25 -11.82 -7.46
N ASN A 151 18.88 -11.02 -6.62
CA ASN A 151 18.91 -11.21 -5.17
C ASN A 151 18.68 -9.88 -4.47
N LEU A 152 17.86 -9.87 -3.42
CA LEU A 152 17.61 -8.69 -2.62
C LEU A 152 18.64 -8.49 -1.50
N SER A 153 19.41 -9.52 -1.12
CA SER A 153 20.35 -9.44 0.01
C SER A 153 21.48 -8.41 -0.17
N ASP A 154 21.75 -8.00 -1.40
CA ASP A 154 22.80 -7.02 -1.70
C ASP A 154 22.29 -5.57 -1.58
N LEU A 155 20.97 -5.38 -1.32
CA LEU A 155 20.33 -4.07 -1.28
C LEU A 155 20.37 -3.45 0.11
N THR A 156 20.59 -2.14 0.13
CA THR A 156 20.34 -1.29 1.29
C THR A 156 18.99 -0.59 1.10
N VAL A 157 18.06 -0.82 2.03
CA VAL A 157 16.70 -0.28 1.96
C VAL A 157 16.46 0.72 3.07
N GLY A 158 16.14 1.96 2.71
CA GLY A 158 15.71 3.04 3.59
C GLY A 158 14.20 2.99 3.83
N ILE A 159 13.80 2.88 5.08
CA ILE A 159 12.39 2.91 5.51
C ILE A 159 12.14 4.24 6.21
N VAL A 160 11.25 5.05 5.64
CA VAL A 160 10.82 6.33 6.21
C VAL A 160 9.46 6.16 6.87
N GLY A 161 9.42 6.39 8.20
CA GLY A 161 8.26 6.07 9.03
C GLY A 161 8.27 4.61 9.51
N VAL A 162 8.63 4.41 10.80
CA VAL A 162 8.77 3.08 11.43
C VAL A 162 7.60 2.83 12.39
N GLY A 163 6.37 3.03 11.88
CA GLY A 163 5.12 2.62 12.52
C GLY A 163 4.89 1.11 12.35
N HIS A 164 3.65 0.66 12.52
CA HIS A 164 3.30 -0.75 12.32
C HIS A 164 3.68 -1.26 10.92
N VAL A 165 3.41 -0.45 9.89
CA VAL A 165 3.70 -0.81 8.50
C VAL A 165 5.20 -0.81 8.24
N GLY A 166 5.89 0.29 8.54
CA GLY A 166 7.34 0.38 8.30
C GLY A 166 8.14 -0.67 9.07
N THR A 167 7.71 -1.04 10.29
CA THR A 167 8.30 -2.15 11.05
C THR A 167 8.11 -3.48 10.32
N ALA A 168 6.89 -3.80 9.86
CA ALA A 168 6.63 -5.03 9.14
C ALA A 168 7.40 -5.11 7.81
N VAL A 169 7.55 -3.97 7.10
CA VAL A 169 8.38 -3.88 5.89
C VAL A 169 9.86 -4.10 6.22
N ALA A 170 10.37 -3.47 7.28
CA ALA A 170 11.74 -3.65 7.72
C ALA A 170 12.04 -5.11 8.08
N GLU A 171 11.14 -5.78 8.80
CA GLU A 171 11.27 -7.19 9.18
C GLU A 171 11.29 -8.13 7.97
N ILE A 172 10.36 -7.96 7.03
CA ILE A 172 10.27 -8.85 5.86
C ILE A 172 11.50 -8.67 4.95
N LEU A 173 12.01 -7.45 4.79
CA LEU A 173 13.18 -7.17 3.96
C LEU A 173 14.48 -7.60 4.66
N ALA A 174 14.58 -7.47 5.97
CA ALA A 174 15.70 -8.05 6.73
C ALA A 174 15.72 -9.59 6.61
N ALA A 175 14.55 -10.24 6.61
CA ALA A 175 14.46 -11.68 6.36
C ALA A 175 14.87 -12.10 4.92
N GLU A 176 14.72 -11.20 3.94
CA GLU A 176 15.28 -11.40 2.58
C GLU A 176 16.80 -11.13 2.51
N GLY A 177 17.41 -10.70 3.61
CA GLY A 177 18.85 -10.41 3.71
C GLY A 177 19.23 -8.96 3.42
N CYS A 178 18.28 -8.06 3.19
CA CYS A 178 18.58 -6.65 2.95
C CYS A 178 19.18 -5.97 4.19
N ARG A 179 20.09 -5.02 3.97
CA ARG A 179 20.48 -4.05 4.99
C ARG A 179 19.37 -2.99 5.11
N VAL A 180 18.77 -2.85 6.28
CA VAL A 180 17.66 -1.92 6.50
C VAL A 180 18.11 -0.71 7.30
N LEU A 181 17.89 0.49 6.75
CA LEU A 181 18.10 1.78 7.41
C LEU A 181 16.72 2.33 7.82
N ARG A 182 16.53 2.58 9.12
CA ARG A 182 15.26 3.07 9.68
C ARG A 182 15.36 4.57 9.96
N CYS A 183 14.41 5.34 9.42
CA CYS A 183 14.28 6.78 9.62
C CYS A 183 12.89 7.11 10.13
N ASP A 184 12.78 7.49 11.38
CA ASP A 184 11.54 7.97 12.01
C ASP A 184 11.94 8.93 13.16
N PRO A 185 12.22 10.21 12.86
CA PRO A 185 12.70 11.16 13.85
C PRO A 185 11.81 11.28 15.08
N PRO A 186 10.46 11.30 14.98
CA PRO A 186 9.57 11.28 16.14
C PRO A 186 9.76 10.09 17.08
N LYS A 187 10.34 8.98 16.59
CA LYS A 187 10.60 7.77 17.38
C LYS A 187 12.05 7.59 17.77
N GLY A 188 12.92 8.54 17.40
CA GLY A 188 14.35 8.47 17.69
C GLY A 188 15.09 7.36 16.96
N GLU A 189 14.61 6.93 15.77
CA GLU A 189 15.34 5.97 14.94
C GLU A 189 16.69 6.56 14.48
N PRO A 190 17.72 5.71 14.29
CA PRO A 190 19.12 6.19 14.24
C PRO A 190 19.50 6.91 12.94
N HIS A 191 18.72 6.75 11.86
CA HIS A 191 19.09 7.32 10.56
C HIS A 191 18.21 8.52 10.21
N THR A 192 18.81 9.46 9.49
CA THR A 192 18.16 10.65 8.93
C THR A 192 17.79 10.43 7.45
N LEU A 193 16.96 11.30 6.88
CA LEU A 193 16.70 11.28 5.42
C LEU A 193 17.99 11.47 4.61
N ALA A 194 18.93 12.28 5.11
CA ALA A 194 20.23 12.48 4.46
C ALA A 194 21.07 11.19 4.45
N ASP A 195 21.01 10.37 5.50
CA ASP A 195 21.67 9.07 5.50
C ASP A 195 21.05 8.13 4.49
N LEU A 196 19.72 8.10 4.39
CA LEU A 196 19.02 7.31 3.38
C LEU A 196 19.36 7.76 1.98
N ALA A 197 19.38 9.07 1.73
CA ALA A 197 19.75 9.63 0.41
C ALA A 197 21.16 9.23 -0.02
N ARG A 198 22.10 9.13 0.94
CA ARG A 198 23.49 8.75 0.68
C ARG A 198 23.67 7.26 0.46
N GLU A 199 22.99 6.40 1.24
CA GLU A 199 23.34 4.99 1.36
C GLU A 199 22.32 4.01 0.77
N ALA A 200 21.04 4.39 0.67
CA ALA A 200 19.99 3.47 0.28
C ALA A 200 19.91 3.26 -1.24
N ASP A 201 19.78 2.01 -1.66
CA ASP A 201 19.45 1.62 -3.05
C ASP A 201 17.93 1.71 -3.31
N VAL A 202 17.15 1.61 -2.25
CA VAL A 202 15.68 1.72 -2.24
C VAL A 202 15.25 2.64 -1.11
N ILE A 203 14.29 3.52 -1.37
CA ILE A 203 13.64 4.31 -0.30
C ILE A 203 12.13 4.07 -0.37
N SER A 204 11.54 3.69 0.78
CA SER A 204 10.12 3.39 0.91
C SER A 204 9.46 4.22 2.00
N LEU A 205 8.38 4.92 1.64
CA LEU A 205 7.62 5.79 2.55
C LEU A 205 6.50 5.02 3.24
N HIS A 206 6.40 5.18 4.57
CA HIS A 206 5.36 4.59 5.43
C HIS A 206 4.91 5.55 6.53
N THR A 207 5.00 6.86 6.26
CA THR A 207 4.63 7.93 7.18
C THR A 207 3.14 8.22 7.18
N PRO A 208 2.55 8.77 8.26
CA PRO A 208 1.28 9.47 8.18
C PRO A 208 1.44 10.74 7.34
N LEU A 209 0.35 11.32 6.87
CA LEU A 209 0.34 12.65 6.26
C LEU A 209 0.16 13.70 7.36
N THR A 210 1.11 14.65 7.43
CA THR A 210 1.06 15.79 8.34
C THR A 210 1.42 17.07 7.58
N PHE A 211 0.68 18.15 7.86
CA PHE A 211 0.88 19.46 7.23
C PHE A 211 1.56 20.46 8.14
N GLU A 212 1.64 20.17 9.45
CA GLU A 212 2.13 21.05 10.48
C GLU A 212 3.01 20.29 11.49
N GLY A 213 3.79 21.04 12.28
CA GLY A 213 4.66 20.50 13.31
C GLY A 213 6.12 20.40 12.85
N GLU A 214 6.97 19.84 13.71
CA GLU A 214 8.42 19.73 13.48
C GLU A 214 8.76 18.74 12.34
N HIS A 215 7.93 17.72 12.16
CA HIS A 215 8.17 16.64 11.20
C HIS A 215 7.03 16.56 10.18
N VAL A 216 6.93 17.59 9.34
CA VAL A 216 5.96 17.65 8.22
C VAL A 216 6.29 16.55 7.22
N THR A 217 5.25 15.84 6.76
CA THR A 217 5.39 14.77 5.77
C THR A 217 4.71 15.09 4.43
N PHE A 218 3.95 16.21 4.36
CA PHE A 218 3.46 16.74 3.09
C PHE A 218 4.65 17.11 2.20
N HIS A 219 4.68 16.53 1.01
CA HIS A 219 5.79 16.65 0.04
C HIS A 219 7.18 16.38 0.66
N LEU A 220 7.24 15.41 1.59
CA LEU A 220 8.51 14.96 2.17
C LEU A 220 9.51 14.51 1.09
N ALA A 221 9.01 13.84 0.05
CA ALA A 221 9.78 13.51 -1.15
C ALA A 221 9.50 14.55 -2.24
N ASP A 222 10.08 15.73 -2.07
CA ASP A 222 10.05 16.85 -3.01
C ASP A 222 11.21 16.79 -4.01
N ARG A 223 11.34 17.81 -4.83
CA ARG A 223 12.42 17.97 -5.81
C ARG A 223 13.79 17.91 -5.14
N SER A 224 13.99 18.63 -4.02
CA SER A 224 15.27 18.71 -3.33
C SER A 224 15.68 17.37 -2.74
N PHE A 225 14.71 16.60 -2.24
CA PHE A 225 14.95 15.23 -1.79
C PHE A 225 15.49 14.36 -2.93
N PHE A 226 14.85 14.34 -4.09
CA PHE A 226 15.34 13.54 -5.23
C PHE A 226 16.69 14.03 -5.78
N GLU A 227 16.95 15.33 -5.76
CA GLU A 227 18.26 15.88 -6.13
C GLU A 227 19.39 15.39 -5.22
N SER A 228 19.11 15.18 -3.94
CA SER A 228 20.07 14.72 -2.92
C SER A 228 20.44 13.24 -3.03
N LEU A 229 19.68 12.43 -3.77
CA LEU A 229 19.89 10.99 -3.88
C LEU A 229 21.21 10.64 -4.58
N GLN A 230 22.01 9.77 -3.97
CA GLN A 230 23.30 9.34 -4.50
C GLN A 230 23.27 7.92 -5.08
N ARG A 231 22.47 7.02 -4.49
CA ARG A 231 22.44 5.60 -4.84
C ARG A 231 21.05 5.06 -5.16
N CYS A 232 20.02 5.76 -4.70
CA CYS A 232 18.65 5.26 -4.79
C CYS A 232 18.25 4.98 -6.24
N ARG A 233 17.78 3.77 -6.49
CA ARG A 233 17.33 3.30 -7.80
C ARG A 233 15.83 3.08 -7.86
N VAL A 234 15.23 2.74 -6.72
CA VAL A 234 13.79 2.48 -6.62
C VAL A 234 13.19 3.30 -5.49
N PHE A 235 12.17 4.09 -5.82
CA PHE A 235 11.38 4.85 -4.87
C PHE A 235 10.00 4.22 -4.72
N ILE A 236 9.52 4.06 -3.48
CA ILE A 236 8.23 3.44 -3.18
C ILE A 236 7.39 4.39 -2.33
N ASN A 237 6.17 4.72 -2.80
CA ASN A 237 5.16 5.39 -1.98
C ASN A 237 3.96 4.46 -1.75
N ALA A 238 3.90 3.89 -0.55
CA ALA A 238 2.78 3.11 -0.03
C ALA A 238 2.28 3.69 1.33
N ALA A 239 2.42 5.02 1.48
CA ALA A 239 2.06 5.78 2.67
C ALA A 239 0.76 6.59 2.46
N ARG A 240 0.91 7.82 1.97
CA ARG A 240 -0.13 8.73 1.48
C ARG A 240 0.40 9.41 0.21
N GLY A 241 -0.49 9.70 -0.74
CA GLY A 241 -0.10 10.29 -2.01
C GLY A 241 0.72 11.55 -1.83
N GLU A 242 0.22 12.45 -1.02
CA GLU A 242 0.78 13.76 -0.74
C GLU A 242 2.10 13.73 0.07
N CYS A 243 2.58 12.55 0.47
CA CYS A 243 3.92 12.43 1.04
C CYS A 243 5.02 12.57 -0.02
N ALA A 244 4.68 12.44 -1.30
CA ALA A 244 5.57 12.64 -2.44
C ALA A 244 4.95 13.64 -3.42
N ASP A 245 5.72 14.65 -3.84
CA ASP A 245 5.32 15.54 -4.92
C ASP A 245 5.35 14.78 -6.24
N THR A 246 4.19 14.62 -6.88
CA THR A 246 4.03 13.91 -8.15
C THR A 246 4.98 14.43 -9.21
N SER A 247 5.15 15.76 -9.34
CA SER A 247 6.02 16.37 -10.33
C SER A 247 7.50 16.08 -10.06
N ALA A 248 7.87 15.98 -8.79
CA ALA A 248 9.23 15.63 -8.39
C ALA A 248 9.56 14.16 -8.70
N VAL A 249 8.61 13.25 -8.49
CA VAL A 249 8.77 11.83 -8.85
C VAL A 249 8.91 11.68 -10.37
N GLU A 250 8.05 12.34 -11.15
CA GLU A 250 8.10 12.33 -12.63
C GLU A 250 9.44 12.85 -13.14
N TRP A 251 9.90 13.95 -12.57
CA TRP A 251 11.20 14.51 -12.87
C TRP A 251 12.34 13.55 -12.52
N ALA A 252 12.30 12.93 -11.33
CA ALA A 252 13.35 12.02 -10.89
C ALA A 252 13.47 10.79 -11.81
N LEU A 253 12.34 10.30 -12.35
CA LEU A 253 12.32 9.25 -13.37
C LEU A 253 12.90 9.75 -14.71
N SER A 254 12.51 10.95 -15.17
CA SER A 254 12.96 11.49 -16.47
C SER A 254 14.46 11.82 -16.50
N GLU A 255 15.00 12.31 -15.39
CA GLU A 255 16.44 12.62 -15.24
C GLU A 255 17.30 11.41 -14.82
N GLY A 256 16.66 10.25 -14.63
CA GLY A 256 17.37 9.04 -14.20
C GLY A 256 17.93 9.10 -12.77
N LYS A 257 17.41 9.99 -11.93
CA LYS A 257 17.74 10.04 -10.49
C LYS A 257 17.29 8.78 -9.78
N ILE A 258 16.14 8.24 -10.21
CA ILE A 258 15.66 6.89 -9.87
C ILE A 258 15.38 6.14 -11.17
N ARG A 259 15.51 4.81 -11.12
CA ARG A 259 15.23 3.94 -12.28
C ARG A 259 13.79 3.48 -12.33
N ALA A 260 13.15 3.36 -11.16
CA ALA A 260 11.77 2.92 -11.05
C ALA A 260 11.07 3.59 -9.87
N ALA A 261 9.77 3.82 -10.04
CA ALA A 261 8.86 4.20 -8.98
C ALA A 261 7.80 3.10 -8.79
N VAL A 262 7.45 2.82 -7.54
CA VAL A 262 6.37 1.93 -7.11
C VAL A 262 5.37 2.79 -6.36
N ILE A 263 4.21 3.01 -6.94
CA ILE A 263 3.21 3.96 -6.43
C ILE A 263 1.91 3.22 -6.15
N ASP A 264 1.55 3.13 -4.88
CA ASP A 264 0.24 2.61 -4.45
C ASP A 264 -0.71 3.75 -4.06
N THR A 265 -0.16 4.83 -3.48
CA THR A 265 -0.91 6.00 -3.04
C THR A 265 -0.54 7.22 -3.86
N TRP A 266 -1.55 8.00 -4.26
CA TRP A 266 -1.42 9.05 -5.27
C TRP A 266 -1.90 10.39 -4.75
N GLU A 267 -1.30 11.47 -5.18
CA GLU A 267 -1.92 12.78 -5.00
C GLU A 267 -3.22 12.86 -5.80
N ASN A 268 -4.20 13.54 -5.23
CA ASN A 268 -5.50 13.81 -5.86
C ASN A 268 -6.34 12.55 -6.20
N GLU A 269 -6.19 11.45 -5.46
CA GLU A 269 -7.06 10.28 -5.64
C GLU A 269 -8.55 10.69 -5.66
N PRO A 270 -9.35 10.19 -6.60
CA PRO A 270 -9.05 9.18 -7.64
C PRO A 270 -8.51 9.75 -8.96
N HIS A 271 -8.30 11.06 -9.09
CA HIS A 271 -7.87 11.76 -10.31
C HIS A 271 -6.34 11.81 -10.38
N ILE A 272 -5.73 10.64 -10.62
CA ILE A 272 -4.29 10.45 -10.56
C ILE A 272 -3.55 10.98 -11.81
N SER A 273 -2.24 11.26 -11.68
CA SER A 273 -1.42 11.67 -12.82
C SER A 273 -1.29 10.55 -13.86
N ALA A 274 -1.75 10.83 -15.09
CA ALA A 274 -1.62 9.90 -16.22
C ALA A 274 -0.17 9.73 -16.68
N SER A 275 0.70 10.72 -16.51
CA SER A 275 2.13 10.64 -16.81
C SER A 275 2.85 9.74 -15.83
N LEU A 276 2.64 9.94 -14.53
CA LEU A 276 3.21 9.07 -13.49
C LEU A 276 2.69 7.63 -13.59
N LEU A 277 1.39 7.43 -13.88
CA LEU A 277 0.80 6.10 -14.09
C LEU A 277 1.50 5.32 -15.21
N ARG A 278 1.87 6.00 -16.30
CA ARG A 278 2.62 5.37 -17.40
C ARG A 278 4.08 5.12 -17.06
N ALA A 279 4.72 6.04 -16.33
CA ALA A 279 6.15 6.01 -16.04
C ALA A 279 6.52 5.08 -14.88
N ALA A 280 5.65 4.91 -13.89
CA ALA A 280 5.90 4.05 -12.73
C ALA A 280 6.07 2.59 -13.16
N LEU A 281 6.98 1.85 -12.54
CA LEU A 281 7.14 0.41 -12.75
C LEU A 281 5.91 -0.35 -12.26
N ILE A 282 5.46 -0.02 -11.06
CA ILE A 282 4.25 -0.57 -10.44
C ILE A 282 3.36 0.60 -10.02
N ALA A 283 2.09 0.52 -10.42
CA ALA A 283 1.07 1.53 -10.21
C ALA A 283 -0.22 0.85 -9.78
N THR A 284 -0.63 0.99 -8.52
CA THR A 284 -1.79 0.28 -7.98
C THR A 284 -2.79 1.25 -7.35
N PRO A 285 -4.11 0.92 -7.34
CA PRO A 285 -5.15 1.86 -6.91
C PRO A 285 -5.34 1.86 -5.39
N HIS A 286 -4.27 2.13 -4.63
CA HIS A 286 -4.25 2.20 -3.17
C HIS A 286 -4.73 0.89 -2.51
N VAL A 287 -4.15 -0.23 -2.93
CA VAL A 287 -4.52 -1.59 -2.52
C VAL A 287 -3.38 -2.39 -1.87
N ALA A 288 -2.22 -1.77 -1.62
CA ALA A 288 -1.10 -2.43 -0.94
C ALA A 288 -1.52 -3.08 0.40
N GLY A 289 -2.44 -2.43 1.12
CA GLY A 289 -3.00 -2.94 2.37
C GLY A 289 -4.22 -3.87 2.23
N TYR A 290 -4.56 -4.34 1.01
CA TYR A 290 -5.80 -5.09 0.79
C TYR A 290 -5.55 -6.60 0.71
N SER A 291 -5.61 -7.27 1.86
CA SER A 291 -5.59 -8.73 2.01
C SER A 291 -6.81 -9.21 2.79
N ALA A 292 -7.19 -10.47 2.64
CA ALA A 292 -8.22 -11.11 3.46
C ALA A 292 -7.78 -11.15 4.93
N ASP A 293 -6.49 -11.44 5.17
CA ASP A 293 -5.91 -11.49 6.51
C ASP A 293 -5.96 -10.12 7.19
N GLY A 294 -5.55 -9.06 6.51
CA GLY A 294 -5.60 -7.69 7.03
C GLY A 294 -7.03 -7.19 7.28
N LYS A 295 -7.99 -7.57 6.41
CA LYS A 295 -9.40 -7.23 6.59
C LYS A 295 -10.02 -7.99 7.77
N ALA A 296 -9.72 -9.28 7.94
CA ALA A 296 -10.15 -10.05 9.08
C ALA A 296 -9.58 -9.48 10.39
N ASN A 297 -8.31 -9.09 10.41
CA ASN A 297 -7.69 -8.41 11.55
C ASN A 297 -8.40 -7.09 11.88
N GLY A 298 -8.70 -6.26 10.89
CA GLY A 298 -9.44 -5.01 11.09
C GLY A 298 -10.82 -5.25 11.71
N THR A 299 -11.54 -6.25 11.21
CA THR A 299 -12.84 -6.67 11.77
C THR A 299 -12.70 -7.15 13.20
N ARG A 300 -11.77 -8.06 13.49
CA ARG A 300 -11.50 -8.56 14.84
C ARG A 300 -11.20 -7.43 15.81
N MET A 301 -10.24 -6.57 15.46
CA MET A 301 -9.83 -5.43 16.28
C MET A 301 -10.99 -4.45 16.55
N SER A 302 -11.85 -4.23 15.54
CA SER A 302 -13.03 -3.38 15.70
C SER A 302 -14.00 -3.94 16.71
N LEU A 303 -14.33 -5.22 16.63
CA LEU A 303 -15.27 -5.88 17.55
C LEU A 303 -14.69 -6.01 18.96
N GLU A 304 -13.39 -6.30 19.09
CA GLU A 304 -12.68 -6.30 20.37
C GLU A 304 -12.64 -4.91 21.03
N ALA A 305 -12.51 -3.84 20.23
CA ALA A 305 -12.59 -2.47 20.75
C ALA A 305 -13.98 -2.16 21.33
N VAL A 306 -15.05 -2.60 20.67
CA VAL A 306 -16.42 -2.49 21.19
C VAL A 306 -16.57 -3.29 22.47
N ALA A 307 -16.17 -4.56 22.46
CA ALA A 307 -16.27 -5.43 23.65
C ALA A 307 -15.53 -4.82 24.84
N ARG A 308 -14.32 -4.33 24.63
CA ARG A 308 -13.51 -3.70 25.69
C ARG A 308 -14.15 -2.43 26.24
N HIS A 309 -14.69 -1.57 25.36
CA HIS A 309 -15.31 -0.32 25.77
C HIS A 309 -16.54 -0.53 26.65
N PHE A 310 -17.34 -1.55 26.35
CA PHE A 310 -18.57 -1.86 27.09
C PHE A 310 -18.39 -2.95 28.17
N GLY A 311 -17.16 -3.37 28.44
CA GLY A 311 -16.88 -4.39 29.47
C GLY A 311 -17.47 -5.76 29.16
N LEU A 312 -17.59 -6.12 27.87
CA LEU A 312 -18.11 -7.42 27.45
C LEU A 312 -16.97 -8.43 27.37
N ASP A 313 -17.17 -9.61 27.98
CA ASP A 313 -16.23 -10.72 27.80
C ASP A 313 -16.51 -11.43 26.47
N ALA A 314 -15.93 -10.92 25.42
CA ALA A 314 -16.09 -11.46 24.07
C ALA A 314 -14.77 -11.47 23.32
N HIS A 315 -14.38 -12.64 22.86
CA HIS A 315 -13.26 -12.85 21.94
C HIS A 315 -13.78 -13.19 20.55
N PHE A 316 -13.11 -12.64 19.51
CA PHE A 316 -13.53 -12.80 18.13
C PHE A 316 -12.45 -13.51 17.31
N ASP A 317 -12.77 -14.71 16.87
CA ASP A 317 -12.04 -15.38 15.78
C ASP A 317 -12.73 -15.05 14.46
N ILE A 318 -12.00 -14.43 13.54
CA ILE A 318 -12.48 -14.02 12.22
C ILE A 318 -11.72 -14.84 11.17
N PRO A 319 -12.25 -15.99 10.75
CA PRO A 319 -11.58 -16.82 9.77
C PRO A 319 -11.53 -16.11 8.42
N THR A 320 -10.37 -16.19 7.77
CA THR A 320 -10.22 -15.72 6.41
C THR A 320 -10.72 -16.77 5.44
N PRO A 321 -11.58 -16.44 4.46
CA PRO A 321 -12.02 -17.38 3.46
C PRO A 321 -10.86 -17.85 2.59
N ALA A 322 -11.00 -19.05 2.03
CA ALA A 322 -10.10 -19.47 0.96
C ALA A 322 -10.17 -18.48 -0.22
N LEU A 323 -9.05 -18.24 -0.87
CA LEU A 323 -9.06 -17.44 -2.10
C LEU A 323 -9.89 -18.14 -3.17
N PRO A 324 -10.65 -17.39 -3.98
CA PRO A 324 -11.28 -17.94 -5.18
C PRO A 324 -10.27 -18.63 -6.10
N ALA A 325 -10.70 -19.64 -6.83
CA ALA A 325 -9.81 -20.40 -7.72
C ALA A 325 -9.16 -19.54 -8.82
N GLU A 326 -9.81 -18.46 -9.25
CA GLU A 326 -9.28 -17.46 -10.19
C GLU A 326 -8.10 -16.67 -9.63
N PHE A 327 -7.92 -16.66 -8.31
CA PHE A 327 -6.72 -16.15 -7.64
C PHE A 327 -5.60 -17.17 -7.58
N SER A 328 -5.85 -18.41 -7.99
CA SER A 328 -4.82 -19.40 -8.04
C SER A 328 -3.78 -19.01 -9.09
N TYR A 329 -2.76 -18.31 -8.64
CA TYR A 329 -1.42 -18.47 -9.16
C TYR A 329 -1.31 -18.41 -10.69
N GLY A 330 -1.72 -17.29 -11.29
CA GLY A 330 -1.59 -17.06 -12.74
C GLY A 330 -0.15 -17.33 -13.22
N ALA A 331 0.00 -17.71 -14.46
CA ALA A 331 1.32 -17.87 -15.06
C ALA A 331 2.08 -16.53 -14.93
N LEU A 332 3.25 -16.58 -14.32
CA LEU A 332 4.13 -15.41 -14.25
C LEU A 332 4.76 -15.15 -15.62
N PRO A 333 5.00 -13.88 -15.98
CA PRO A 333 5.75 -13.53 -17.18
C PRO A 333 7.09 -14.27 -17.26
N THR A 334 7.48 -14.70 -18.45
CA THR A 334 8.73 -15.44 -18.66
C THR A 334 9.95 -14.63 -18.20
N THR A 335 9.92 -13.32 -18.34
CA THR A 335 10.96 -12.40 -17.84
C THR A 335 11.22 -12.56 -16.35
N LEU A 336 10.17 -12.75 -15.55
CA LEU A 336 10.29 -12.97 -14.10
C LEU A 336 10.84 -14.39 -13.80
N THR A 337 10.31 -15.41 -14.48
CA THR A 337 10.67 -16.81 -14.20
C THR A 337 12.12 -17.14 -14.51
N HIS A 338 12.74 -16.43 -15.44
CA HIS A 338 14.15 -16.64 -15.79
C HIS A 338 15.14 -15.89 -14.89
N ARG A 339 14.71 -14.86 -14.20
CA ARG A 339 15.59 -13.99 -13.40
C ARG A 339 15.43 -14.15 -11.89
N LEU A 340 14.36 -14.77 -11.42
CA LEU A 340 14.02 -14.84 -10.01
C LEU A 340 14.21 -16.24 -9.42
N PRO A 341 14.65 -16.34 -8.14
CA PRO A 341 14.70 -17.61 -7.43
C PRO A 341 13.29 -18.14 -7.16
N GLU A 342 13.13 -19.46 -7.03
CA GLU A 342 11.82 -20.10 -6.81
C GLU A 342 11.07 -19.54 -5.59
N ARG A 343 11.78 -19.17 -4.52
CA ARG A 343 11.16 -18.52 -3.35
C ARG A 343 10.46 -17.21 -3.69
N ALA A 344 11.05 -16.40 -4.59
CA ALA A 344 10.43 -15.14 -5.05
C ALA A 344 9.25 -15.44 -5.98
N LEU A 345 9.38 -16.41 -6.87
CA LEU A 345 8.30 -16.83 -7.76
C LEU A 345 7.09 -17.37 -6.98
N ALA A 346 7.31 -18.12 -5.91
CA ALA A 346 6.24 -18.58 -5.02
C ALA A 346 5.47 -17.40 -4.38
N GLN A 347 6.17 -16.34 -3.96
CA GLN A 347 5.55 -15.14 -3.42
C GLN A 347 4.79 -14.35 -4.49
N LEU A 348 5.34 -14.25 -5.70
CA LEU A 348 4.68 -13.57 -6.81
C LEU A 348 3.49 -14.36 -7.36
N ARG A 349 3.51 -15.68 -7.28
CA ARG A 349 2.30 -16.49 -7.57
C ARG A 349 1.20 -16.20 -6.55
N LEU A 350 1.54 -15.99 -5.28
CA LEU A 350 0.56 -15.61 -4.26
C LEU A 350 0.02 -14.20 -4.48
N TYR A 351 0.88 -13.26 -4.87
CA TYR A 351 0.48 -11.90 -5.19
C TYR A 351 1.46 -11.23 -6.16
N ASN A 352 0.97 -10.89 -7.35
CA ASN A 352 1.73 -10.17 -8.37
C ASN A 352 1.15 -8.76 -8.59
N PRO A 353 1.80 -7.68 -8.09
CA PRO A 353 1.30 -6.31 -8.25
C PRO A 353 1.28 -5.81 -9.70
N LEU A 354 1.97 -6.46 -10.64
CA LEU A 354 1.86 -6.13 -12.07
C LEU A 354 0.43 -6.35 -12.60
N THR A 355 -0.27 -7.35 -12.10
CA THR A 355 -1.67 -7.59 -12.49
C THR A 355 -2.58 -6.41 -12.14
N ASP A 356 -2.36 -5.81 -10.97
CA ASP A 356 -3.11 -4.61 -10.55
C ASP A 356 -2.67 -3.39 -11.35
N THR A 357 -1.37 -3.29 -11.67
CA THR A 357 -0.80 -2.23 -12.52
C THR A 357 -1.41 -2.25 -13.92
N ASP A 358 -1.49 -3.42 -14.55
CA ASP A 358 -2.06 -3.57 -15.89
C ASP A 358 -3.54 -3.20 -15.89
N ARG A 359 -4.27 -3.62 -14.84
CA ARG A 359 -5.69 -3.28 -14.68
C ARG A 359 -5.91 -1.78 -14.50
N LEU A 360 -5.10 -1.11 -13.67
CA LEU A 360 -5.20 0.32 -13.46
C LEU A 360 -4.84 1.12 -14.72
N ARG A 361 -3.82 0.69 -15.46
CA ARG A 361 -3.45 1.31 -16.73
C ARG A 361 -4.50 1.16 -17.82
N ALA A 362 -5.20 0.01 -17.83
CA ALA A 362 -6.25 -0.27 -18.80
C ALA A 362 -7.53 0.57 -18.57
N ALA A 363 -7.84 0.92 -17.31
CA ALA A 363 -9.04 1.68 -16.96
C ALA A 363 -8.75 2.59 -15.73
N PRO A 364 -7.96 3.65 -15.88
CA PRO A 364 -7.62 4.56 -14.77
C PRO A 364 -8.83 5.33 -14.22
N GLU A 365 -9.85 5.56 -15.02
CA GLU A 365 -11.12 6.15 -14.63
C GLU A 365 -11.90 5.29 -13.61
N ASP A 366 -11.65 3.99 -13.58
CA ASP A 366 -12.26 3.03 -12.66
C ASP A 366 -11.47 2.87 -11.34
N PHE A 367 -10.56 3.79 -11.01
CA PHE A 367 -9.71 3.74 -9.81
C PHE A 367 -10.50 3.34 -8.54
N GLU A 368 -11.58 4.07 -8.27
CA GLU A 368 -12.42 3.83 -7.10
C GLU A 368 -13.18 2.51 -7.15
N GLN A 369 -13.60 2.08 -8.33
CA GLN A 369 -14.28 0.81 -8.52
C GLN A 369 -13.30 -0.37 -8.33
N GLN A 370 -12.10 -0.26 -8.89
CA GLN A 370 -11.04 -1.25 -8.74
C GLN A 370 -10.63 -1.41 -7.28
N ARG A 371 -10.50 -0.29 -6.55
CA ARG A 371 -10.22 -0.27 -5.12
C ARG A 371 -11.37 -0.82 -4.27
N GLY A 372 -12.62 -0.39 -4.58
CA GLY A 372 -13.83 -0.77 -3.83
C GLY A 372 -14.20 -2.24 -3.94
N ASN A 373 -13.98 -2.84 -5.11
CA ASN A 373 -14.27 -4.23 -5.42
C ASN A 373 -13.01 -5.11 -5.48
N TYR A 374 -11.91 -4.64 -4.85
CA TYR A 374 -10.64 -5.34 -4.91
C TYR A 374 -10.75 -6.77 -4.38
N PRO A 375 -10.34 -7.75 -5.18
CA PRO A 375 -10.31 -9.13 -4.75
C PRO A 375 -9.21 -9.33 -3.69
N LEU A 376 -9.59 -9.80 -2.50
CA LEU A 376 -8.70 -9.88 -1.36
C LEU A 376 -7.70 -11.02 -1.50
N ARG A 377 -6.42 -10.71 -1.62
CA ARG A 377 -5.34 -11.70 -1.63
C ARG A 377 -5.03 -12.21 -0.22
N ARG A 378 -4.23 -13.28 -0.14
CA ARG A 378 -3.66 -13.77 1.13
C ARG A 378 -2.25 -13.22 1.34
N GLU A 379 -1.88 -12.98 2.59
CA GLU A 379 -0.54 -12.47 2.94
C GLU A 379 0.51 -13.58 2.86
N GLU A 380 0.17 -14.79 3.30
CA GLU A 380 1.06 -15.96 3.27
C GLU A 380 0.23 -17.24 3.04
N ILE A 381 0.85 -18.27 2.50
CA ILE A 381 0.33 -19.64 2.53
C ILE A 381 0.71 -20.20 3.90
N ARG A 382 -0.30 -20.45 4.72
CA ARG A 382 -0.13 -21.20 5.99
C ARG A 382 -0.33 -22.68 5.74
#